data_8aba3300a36359b5a845c86b1f3c908e
#
_entry.id   8aba3300a36359b5a845c86b1f3c908e
#
_cell.length_a   1.000
_cell.length_b   1.000
_cell.length_c   1.000
_cell.angle_alpha   90.00
_cell.angle_beta   90.00
_cell.angle_gamma   90.00
#
_symmetry.space_group_name_H-M   'P 1'
#
loop_
_entity.id
_entity.type
_entity.pdbx_description
1 polymer ?
#
loop_
_entity_poly.entity_id
_entity_poly.type
_entity_poly.pdbx_seq_one_letter_code
_entity_poly.pdbx_strand_id
1 'polypeptide(L)'
;MMLSGIGRQADAPLVVVGESLDDAGYIYQDLCRLLGDGAVMFFPSGYKRDIRYGQVDPPSQVLRTETLGHWNDDAALRAVVTYPEALAERVASNAEVKEHTLVIAEGGTLNIGETRRWLVDHDFKEVDYVYEPGHFAVRGSIVDIFGYSNELPYRIDLFGDEVESIRSFNIETQLSEQKHP
;
A
#
# COMPACT_ATOMS: atom_id res chain seq x y z
N MET A 1 10.14 27.17 2.14
CA MET A 1 11.64 27.31 2.12
C MET A 1 12.32 26.79 3.39
N MET A 2 11.87 27.06 4.61
CA MET A 2 12.49 26.52 5.85
C MET A 2 12.36 25.00 5.99
N LEU A 3 11.19 24.42 5.73
CA LEU A 3 10.92 22.99 5.88
C LEU A 3 11.78 22.12 4.94
N SER A 4 12.03 22.56 3.71
CA SER A 4 12.85 21.82 2.76
C SER A 4 14.34 21.79 3.15
N GLY A 5 14.83 22.81 3.86
CA GLY A 5 16.19 22.85 4.39
C GLY A 5 16.40 21.86 5.55
N ILE A 6 15.41 21.72 6.41
CA ILE A 6 15.43 20.78 7.56
C ILE A 6 15.38 19.33 7.04
N GLY A 7 14.49 19.01 6.10
CA GLY A 7 14.35 17.66 5.55
C GLY A 7 15.59 17.15 4.79
N ARG A 8 16.47 18.05 4.31
CA ARG A 8 17.73 17.66 3.65
C ARG A 8 18.87 17.32 4.63
N GLN A 9 18.76 17.76 5.89
CA GLN A 9 19.84 17.64 6.90
C GLN A 9 19.46 16.68 8.05
N ALA A 10 18.23 16.22 8.11
CA ALA A 10 17.79 15.30 9.14
C ALA A 10 18.17 13.86 8.82
N ASP A 11 18.62 13.12 9.84
CA ASP A 11 18.93 11.67 9.74
C ASP A 11 17.64 10.81 9.72
N ALA A 12 16.47 11.41 9.94
CA ALA A 12 15.16 10.76 9.93
C ALA A 12 14.14 11.61 9.13
N PRO A 13 13.08 10.98 8.59
CA PRO A 13 12.03 11.71 7.89
C PRO A 13 11.35 12.75 8.78
N LEU A 14 11.04 13.91 8.21
CA LEU A 14 10.29 14.97 8.89
C LEU A 14 8.79 14.68 8.84
N VAL A 15 8.10 14.68 9.96
CA VAL A 15 6.63 14.65 9.99
C VAL A 15 6.09 16.07 9.95
N VAL A 16 5.32 16.37 8.92
CA VAL A 16 4.66 17.67 8.72
C VAL A 16 3.16 17.50 8.89
N VAL A 17 2.59 18.20 9.85
CA VAL A 17 1.15 18.12 10.19
C VAL A 17 0.46 19.38 9.68
N GLY A 18 -0.39 19.24 8.66
CA GLY A 18 -1.29 20.30 8.21
C GLY A 18 -2.47 20.48 9.17
N GLU A 19 -3.15 21.60 9.12
CA GLU A 19 -4.32 21.87 9.96
C GLU A 19 -5.55 21.04 9.54
N SER A 20 -5.61 20.64 8.26
CA SER A 20 -6.68 19.86 7.66
C SER A 20 -6.15 18.99 6.51
N LEU A 21 -7.01 18.11 5.96
CA LEU A 21 -6.69 17.35 4.76
C LEU A 21 -6.29 18.26 3.59
N ASP A 22 -7.03 19.36 3.37
CA ASP A 22 -6.77 20.27 2.25
C ASP A 22 -5.44 20.99 2.42
N ASP A 23 -5.15 21.48 3.64
CA ASP A 23 -3.89 22.14 3.96
C ASP A 23 -2.71 21.15 3.83
N ALA A 24 -2.85 19.94 4.36
CA ALA A 24 -1.86 18.88 4.21
C ALA A 24 -1.62 18.54 2.74
N GLY A 25 -2.67 18.51 1.91
CA GLY A 25 -2.57 18.28 0.46
C GLY A 25 -1.74 19.36 -0.25
N TYR A 26 -1.94 20.64 0.08
CA TYR A 26 -1.12 21.72 -0.46
C TYR A 26 0.34 21.63 -0.02
N ILE A 27 0.58 21.38 1.27
CA ILE A 27 1.94 21.20 1.80
C ILE A 27 2.65 20.03 1.12
N TYR A 28 1.95 18.90 0.91
CA TYR A 28 2.47 17.73 0.22
C TYR A 28 2.93 18.07 -1.20
N GLN A 29 2.07 18.73 -1.99
CA GLN A 29 2.40 19.13 -3.35
C GLN A 29 3.62 20.07 -3.41
N ASP A 30 3.69 21.03 -2.49
CA ASP A 30 4.82 21.97 -2.42
C ASP A 30 6.13 21.26 -2.03
N LEU A 31 6.08 20.32 -1.10
CA LEU A 31 7.25 19.53 -0.71
C LEU A 31 7.69 18.57 -1.81
N CYS A 32 6.79 17.94 -2.55
CA CYS A 32 7.12 17.13 -3.74
C CYS A 32 7.87 17.95 -4.79
N ARG A 33 7.43 19.17 -5.07
CA ARG A 33 8.13 20.08 -6.01
C ARG A 33 9.54 20.48 -5.55
N LEU A 34 9.76 20.58 -4.23
CA LEU A 34 11.02 21.03 -3.64
C LEU A 34 12.03 19.89 -3.42
N LEU A 35 11.55 18.70 -3.07
CA LEU A 35 12.37 17.56 -2.64
C LEU A 35 12.38 16.42 -3.68
N GLY A 36 11.42 16.38 -4.59
CA GLY A 36 11.13 15.30 -5.53
C GLY A 36 10.02 14.37 -5.04
N ASP A 37 9.25 13.79 -5.97
CA ASP A 37 8.06 13.00 -5.68
C ASP A 37 8.36 11.75 -4.81
N GLY A 38 9.50 11.07 -5.04
CA GLY A 38 9.88 9.90 -4.25
C GLY A 38 10.44 10.21 -2.85
N ALA A 39 10.66 11.49 -2.50
CA ALA A 39 11.21 11.88 -1.20
C ALA A 39 10.13 12.29 -0.18
N VAL A 40 8.87 12.38 -0.60
CA VAL A 40 7.76 12.84 0.24
C VAL A 40 6.60 11.88 0.13
N MET A 41 6.06 11.45 1.26
CA MET A 41 4.87 10.61 1.32
C MET A 41 3.70 11.32 1.99
N PHE A 42 2.48 10.94 1.60
CA PHE A 42 1.25 11.45 2.20
C PHE A 42 0.61 10.36 3.05
N PHE A 43 0.31 10.68 4.31
CA PHE A 43 -0.31 9.77 5.26
C PHE A 43 -1.73 10.25 5.59
N PRO A 44 -2.76 9.78 4.85
CA PRO A 44 -4.15 10.20 5.03
C PRO A 44 -4.85 9.42 6.14
N SER A 45 -6.09 9.86 6.49
CA SER A 45 -7.05 9.03 7.22
C SER A 45 -7.44 7.81 6.39
N GLY A 46 -7.52 6.64 7.02
CA GLY A 46 -7.95 5.39 6.39
C GLY A 46 -9.46 5.27 6.19
N TYR A 47 -10.25 6.30 6.56
CA TYR A 47 -11.71 6.28 6.51
C TYR A 47 -12.27 7.39 5.63
N LYS A 48 -13.39 7.08 4.95
CA LYS A 48 -14.13 8.08 4.14
C LYS A 48 -14.77 9.15 5.03
N ARG A 49 -14.61 10.42 4.64
CA ARG A 49 -15.12 11.58 5.39
C ARG A 49 -16.65 11.73 5.37
N ASP A 50 -17.33 11.28 4.31
CA ASP A 50 -18.65 11.86 3.97
C ASP A 50 -19.88 10.99 4.15
N ILE A 51 -19.81 9.68 4.45
CA ILE A 51 -21.03 8.87 4.30
C ILE A 51 -21.42 8.04 5.53
N ARG A 52 -20.50 7.51 6.28
CA ARG A 52 -20.73 6.80 7.56
C ARG A 52 -19.41 6.67 8.31
N TYR A 53 -19.41 7.02 9.58
CA TYR A 53 -18.31 6.75 10.49
C TYR A 53 -17.87 5.29 10.37
N GLY A 54 -16.58 5.05 10.05
CA GLY A 54 -15.99 3.72 10.01
C GLY A 54 -15.96 3.04 8.63
N GLN A 55 -16.39 3.71 7.55
CA GLN A 55 -16.20 3.13 6.22
C GLN A 55 -14.76 3.32 5.76
N VAL A 56 -14.05 2.21 5.55
CA VAL A 56 -12.69 2.17 5.04
C VAL A 56 -12.61 2.80 3.64
N ASP A 57 -11.53 3.56 3.41
CA ASP A 57 -11.18 4.12 2.10
C ASP A 57 -9.98 3.36 1.53
N PRO A 58 -10.18 2.42 0.57
CA PRO A 58 -9.11 1.57 0.08
C PRO A 58 -7.89 2.34 -0.48
N PRO A 59 -8.05 3.41 -1.29
CA PRO A 59 -6.90 4.19 -1.75
C PRO A 59 -6.08 4.80 -0.61
N SER A 60 -6.75 5.31 0.42
CA SER A 60 -6.08 5.86 1.61
C SER A 60 -5.35 4.78 2.42
N GLN A 61 -5.88 3.56 2.49
CA GLN A 61 -5.20 2.44 3.14
C GLN A 61 -3.90 2.06 2.41
N VAL A 62 -3.89 2.07 1.09
CA VAL A 62 -2.67 1.86 0.28
C VAL A 62 -1.60 2.87 0.68
N LEU A 63 -1.91 4.17 0.65
CA LEU A 63 -0.98 5.23 1.00
C LEU A 63 -0.45 5.11 2.44
N ARG A 64 -1.31 4.72 3.39
CA ARG A 64 -0.90 4.49 4.79
C ARG A 64 0.06 3.31 4.90
N THR A 65 -0.25 2.18 4.29
CA THR A 65 0.57 0.97 4.35
C THR A 65 1.91 1.21 3.66
N GLU A 66 1.92 1.86 2.52
CA GLU A 66 3.12 2.26 1.79
C GLU A 66 4.02 3.17 2.63
N THR A 67 3.45 4.24 3.21
CA THR A 67 4.20 5.15 4.09
C THR A 67 4.82 4.43 5.29
N LEU A 68 4.09 3.51 5.92
CA LEU A 68 4.60 2.74 7.05
C LEU A 68 5.69 1.75 6.64
N GLY A 69 5.57 1.13 5.46
CA GLY A 69 6.59 0.25 4.91
C GLY A 69 7.91 0.98 4.64
N HIS A 70 7.84 2.19 4.11
CA HIS A 70 9.04 2.99 3.79
C HIS A 70 9.63 3.76 4.98
N TRP A 71 8.91 3.88 6.08
CA TRP A 71 9.31 4.71 7.22
C TRP A 71 10.71 4.41 7.80
N ASN A 72 11.07 3.14 7.87
CA ASN A 72 12.31 2.71 8.49
C ASN A 72 13.39 2.28 7.49
N ASP A 73 13.00 1.94 6.27
CA ASP A 73 13.89 1.24 5.33
C ASP A 73 14.29 2.11 4.13
N ASP A 74 13.63 3.26 3.91
CA ASP A 74 13.90 4.12 2.77
C ASP A 74 14.76 5.33 3.14
N ALA A 75 16.05 5.24 2.82
CA ALA A 75 17.00 6.37 2.97
C ALA A 75 16.68 7.57 2.07
N ALA A 76 15.81 7.43 1.06
CA ALA A 76 15.36 8.51 0.19
C ALA A 76 14.23 9.33 0.80
N LEU A 77 13.42 8.74 1.71
CA LEU A 77 12.31 9.41 2.36
C LEU A 77 12.79 10.59 3.22
N ARG A 78 12.29 11.79 2.94
CA ARG A 78 12.64 13.03 3.63
C ARG A 78 11.51 13.63 4.44
N ALA A 79 10.27 13.45 4.01
CA ALA A 79 9.11 13.98 4.71
C ALA A 79 7.88 13.09 4.56
N VAL A 80 7.08 13.07 5.61
CA VAL A 80 5.72 12.51 5.60
C VAL A 80 4.77 13.62 5.99
N VAL A 81 3.77 13.89 5.14
CA VAL A 81 2.75 14.90 5.37
C VAL A 81 1.46 14.25 5.81
N THR A 82 0.84 14.79 6.83
CA THR A 82 -0.38 14.26 7.44
C THR A 82 -1.22 15.38 8.08
N TYR A 83 -2.30 15.04 8.76
CA TYR A 83 -3.21 15.95 9.45
C TYR A 83 -3.80 15.28 10.71
N PRO A 84 -4.42 16.04 11.64
CA PRO A 84 -4.77 15.55 12.98
C PRO A 84 -5.66 14.30 12.98
N GLU A 85 -6.66 14.22 12.10
CA GLU A 85 -7.57 13.07 12.05
C GLU A 85 -6.83 11.79 11.68
N ALA A 86 -5.89 11.85 10.71
CA ALA A 86 -5.09 10.71 10.30
C ALA A 86 -4.15 10.21 11.43
N LEU A 87 -3.61 11.15 12.23
CA LEU A 87 -2.76 10.83 13.38
C LEU A 87 -3.52 10.24 14.57
N ALA A 88 -4.81 10.56 14.71
CA ALA A 88 -5.65 10.03 15.78
C ALA A 88 -6.02 8.55 15.57
N GLU A 89 -5.84 8.02 14.36
CA GLU A 89 -6.12 6.63 14.04
C GLU A 89 -4.99 5.70 14.50
N ARG A 90 -5.37 4.51 14.96
CA ARG A 90 -4.40 3.48 15.32
C ARG A 90 -3.60 3.05 14.09
N VAL A 91 -2.32 2.83 14.31
CA VAL A 91 -1.37 2.34 13.32
C VAL A 91 -0.83 1.00 13.80
N ALA A 92 -0.76 0.03 12.91
CA ALA A 92 -0.13 -1.25 13.23
C ALA A 92 1.38 -1.03 13.48
N SER A 93 1.92 -1.69 14.48
CA SER A 93 3.36 -1.70 14.71
C SER A 93 4.09 -2.47 13.61
N ASN A 94 5.40 -2.22 13.42
CA ASN A 94 6.20 -2.98 12.44
C ASN A 94 6.18 -4.49 12.68
N ALA A 95 6.01 -4.94 13.94
CA ALA A 95 5.88 -6.35 14.27
C ALA A 95 4.54 -6.91 13.76
N GLU A 96 3.44 -6.19 13.99
CA GLU A 96 2.12 -6.55 13.49
C GLU A 96 2.08 -6.52 11.96
N VAL A 97 2.72 -5.53 11.30
CA VAL A 97 2.81 -5.47 9.83
C VAL A 97 3.53 -6.71 9.28
N LYS A 98 4.66 -7.12 9.88
CA LYS A 98 5.40 -8.32 9.46
C LYS A 98 4.61 -9.60 9.67
N GLU A 99 3.89 -9.72 10.77
CA GLU A 99 3.04 -10.88 11.07
C GLU A 99 1.86 -11.01 10.08
N HIS A 100 1.37 -9.86 9.57
CA HIS A 100 0.27 -9.78 8.61
C HIS A 100 0.74 -9.54 7.16
N THR A 101 2.00 -9.84 6.84
CA THR A 101 2.54 -9.73 5.48
C THR A 101 2.67 -11.11 4.84
N LEU A 102 2.01 -11.31 3.71
CA LEU A 102 2.18 -12.49 2.87
C LEU A 102 3.28 -12.23 1.84
N VAL A 103 4.38 -12.98 1.93
CA VAL A 103 5.49 -12.91 0.98
C VAL A 103 5.36 -14.06 -0.01
N ILE A 104 5.29 -13.75 -1.30
CA ILE A 104 5.22 -14.71 -2.40
C ILE A 104 6.38 -14.44 -3.34
N ALA A 105 7.13 -15.48 -3.72
CA ALA A 105 8.26 -15.37 -4.64
C ALA A 105 8.21 -16.46 -5.71
N GLU A 106 8.74 -16.18 -6.90
CA GLU A 106 8.89 -17.17 -8.00
C GLU A 106 9.73 -18.36 -7.52
N GLY A 107 9.31 -19.57 -7.82
CA GLY A 107 9.91 -20.82 -7.34
C GLY A 107 9.55 -21.18 -5.88
N GLY A 108 8.80 -20.34 -5.18
CA GLY A 108 8.26 -20.62 -3.86
C GLY A 108 7.05 -21.56 -3.90
N THR A 109 6.57 -21.96 -2.73
CA THR A 109 5.36 -22.80 -2.61
C THR A 109 4.19 -21.97 -2.11
N LEU A 110 3.04 -22.07 -2.78
CA LEU A 110 1.81 -21.38 -2.41
C LEU A 110 0.64 -22.36 -2.47
N ASN A 111 0.10 -22.69 -1.28
CA ASN A 111 -1.11 -23.50 -1.20
C ASN A 111 -2.35 -22.62 -1.34
N ILE A 112 -3.11 -22.82 -2.42
CA ILE A 112 -4.31 -22.00 -2.74
C ILE A 112 -5.31 -21.98 -1.59
N GLY A 113 -5.57 -23.13 -0.93
CA GLY A 113 -6.54 -23.21 0.14
C GLY A 113 -6.13 -22.47 1.41
N GLU A 114 -4.85 -22.50 1.75
CA GLU A 114 -4.30 -21.76 2.89
C GLU A 114 -4.23 -20.27 2.59
N THR A 115 -3.78 -19.91 1.39
CA THR A 115 -3.71 -18.51 0.92
C THR A 115 -5.11 -17.88 0.89
N ARG A 116 -6.12 -18.58 0.37
CA ARG A 116 -7.51 -18.10 0.38
C ARG A 116 -8.02 -17.82 1.80
N ARG A 117 -7.77 -18.73 2.75
CA ARG A 117 -8.15 -18.53 4.16
C ARG A 117 -7.43 -17.33 4.75
N TRP A 118 -6.11 -17.25 4.54
CA TRP A 118 -5.31 -16.13 5.03
C TRP A 118 -5.82 -14.78 4.49
N LEU A 119 -6.11 -14.69 3.19
CA LEU A 119 -6.64 -13.46 2.58
C LEU A 119 -7.99 -13.06 3.16
N VAL A 120 -8.91 -14.02 3.36
CA VAL A 120 -10.21 -13.74 3.98
C VAL A 120 -10.06 -13.29 5.45
N ASP A 121 -9.17 -13.92 6.21
CA ASP A 121 -8.87 -13.55 7.60
C ASP A 121 -8.23 -12.15 7.72
N HIS A 122 -7.68 -11.62 6.60
CA HIS A 122 -7.09 -10.28 6.50
C HIS A 122 -7.96 -9.29 5.72
N ASP A 123 -9.29 -9.48 5.75
CA ASP A 123 -10.30 -8.60 5.15
C ASP A 123 -10.24 -8.47 3.62
N PHE A 124 -9.54 -9.39 2.92
CA PHE A 124 -9.63 -9.46 1.47
C PHE A 124 -10.94 -10.10 1.04
N LYS A 125 -11.52 -9.56 -0.02
CA LYS A 125 -12.77 -10.03 -0.60
C LYS A 125 -12.51 -10.87 -1.84
N GLU A 126 -13.04 -12.09 -1.86
CA GLU A 126 -13.00 -12.93 -3.05
C GLU A 126 -14.01 -12.43 -4.10
N VAL A 127 -13.53 -12.26 -5.32
CA VAL A 127 -14.29 -11.74 -6.46
C VAL A 127 -13.96 -12.54 -7.72
N ASP A 128 -14.79 -12.42 -8.77
CA ASP A 128 -14.50 -13.06 -10.06
C ASP A 128 -13.35 -12.38 -10.80
N TYR A 129 -13.27 -11.05 -10.69
CA TYR A 129 -12.21 -10.21 -11.26
C TYR A 129 -11.78 -9.15 -10.26
N VAL A 130 -10.48 -8.92 -10.19
CA VAL A 130 -9.87 -7.97 -9.26
C VAL A 130 -9.87 -6.56 -9.89
N TYR A 131 -10.43 -5.57 -9.16
CA TYR A 131 -10.53 -4.18 -9.62
C TYR A 131 -10.04 -3.16 -8.61
N GLU A 132 -9.97 -3.49 -7.32
CA GLU A 132 -9.55 -2.54 -6.29
C GLU A 132 -8.72 -3.23 -5.20
N PRO A 133 -7.88 -2.47 -4.44
CA PRO A 133 -7.12 -3.01 -3.32
C PRO A 133 -8.02 -3.75 -2.32
N GLY A 134 -7.52 -4.88 -1.80
CA GLY A 134 -8.29 -5.77 -0.94
C GLY A 134 -9.13 -6.80 -1.69
N HIS A 135 -9.08 -6.85 -3.02
CA HIS A 135 -9.69 -7.91 -3.80
C HIS A 135 -8.70 -9.02 -4.13
N PHE A 136 -9.22 -10.25 -4.19
CA PHE A 136 -8.49 -11.38 -4.78
C PHE A 136 -9.42 -12.28 -5.59
N ALA A 137 -8.87 -13.04 -6.54
CA ALA A 137 -9.59 -14.00 -7.35
C ALA A 137 -8.77 -15.28 -7.53
N VAL A 138 -9.43 -16.44 -7.48
CA VAL A 138 -8.80 -17.74 -7.72
C VAL A 138 -9.49 -18.41 -8.90
N ARG A 139 -8.73 -18.70 -9.96
CA ARG A 139 -9.21 -19.33 -11.19
C ARG A 139 -8.30 -20.47 -11.62
N GLY A 140 -8.63 -21.68 -11.23
CA GLY A 140 -7.78 -22.84 -11.46
C GLY A 140 -6.44 -22.72 -10.76
N SER A 141 -5.34 -22.66 -11.52
CA SER A 141 -3.97 -22.47 -11.03
C SER A 141 -3.54 -20.99 -10.99
N ILE A 142 -4.46 -20.05 -11.21
CA ILE A 142 -4.16 -18.61 -11.21
C ILE A 142 -4.75 -17.98 -9.96
N VAL A 143 -3.93 -17.21 -9.26
CA VAL A 143 -4.34 -16.40 -8.12
C VAL A 143 -4.02 -14.93 -8.43
N ASP A 144 -5.06 -14.11 -8.52
CA ASP A 144 -4.94 -12.66 -8.68
C ASP A 144 -5.15 -12.01 -7.31
N ILE A 145 -4.24 -11.13 -6.89
CA ILE A 145 -4.31 -10.43 -5.60
C ILE A 145 -4.01 -8.94 -5.80
N PHE A 146 -4.85 -8.07 -5.26
CA PHE A 146 -4.57 -6.64 -5.17
C PHE A 146 -4.32 -6.25 -3.71
N GLY A 147 -3.06 -6.21 -3.31
CA GLY A 147 -2.66 -5.84 -1.96
C GLY A 147 -2.90 -4.36 -1.67
N TYR A 148 -3.09 -4.03 -0.38
CA TYR A 148 -3.30 -2.65 0.08
C TYR A 148 -2.06 -1.74 -0.05
N SER A 149 -0.87 -2.33 -0.29
CA SER A 149 0.39 -1.60 -0.49
C SER A 149 0.87 -1.58 -1.94
N ASN A 150 0.03 -1.98 -2.89
CA ASN A 150 0.44 -2.13 -4.28
C ASN A 150 -0.35 -1.16 -5.18
N GLU A 151 0.32 -0.57 -6.16
CA GLU A 151 -0.33 0.27 -7.19
C GLU A 151 -1.10 -0.56 -8.21
N LEU A 152 -0.63 -1.77 -8.49
CA LEU A 152 -1.22 -2.71 -9.43
C LEU A 152 -1.46 -4.07 -8.76
N PRO A 153 -2.47 -4.83 -9.21
CA PRO A 153 -2.66 -6.20 -8.77
C PRO A 153 -1.60 -7.12 -9.37
N TYR A 154 -1.35 -8.23 -8.67
CA TYR A 154 -0.46 -9.28 -9.10
C TYR A 154 -1.24 -10.52 -9.51
N ARG A 155 -0.81 -11.12 -10.62
CA ARG A 155 -1.23 -12.43 -11.11
C ARG A 155 -0.13 -13.44 -10.85
N ILE A 156 -0.47 -14.47 -10.12
CA ILE A 156 0.41 -15.55 -9.71
C ILE A 156 -0.03 -16.79 -10.46
N ASP A 157 0.81 -17.33 -11.33
CA ASP A 157 0.57 -18.59 -12.01
C ASP A 157 1.25 -19.71 -11.22
N LEU A 158 0.53 -20.81 -11.01
CA LEU A 158 1.00 -21.95 -10.26
C LEU A 158 1.10 -23.20 -11.13
N PHE A 159 2.13 -23.99 -10.89
CA PHE A 159 2.22 -25.37 -11.36
C PHE A 159 2.13 -26.30 -10.13
N GLY A 160 0.94 -26.87 -9.90
CA GLY A 160 0.64 -27.48 -8.60
C GLY A 160 0.61 -26.43 -7.49
N ASP A 161 1.48 -26.59 -6.49
CA ASP A 161 1.69 -25.61 -5.42
C ASP A 161 2.94 -24.74 -5.64
N GLU A 162 3.70 -24.91 -6.72
CA GLU A 162 4.87 -24.12 -7.04
C GLU A 162 4.49 -22.84 -7.79
N VAL A 163 5.05 -21.71 -7.38
CA VAL A 163 4.87 -20.41 -8.05
C VAL A 163 5.73 -20.38 -9.31
N GLU A 164 5.10 -20.51 -10.49
CA GLU A 164 5.76 -20.51 -11.78
C GLU A 164 6.11 -19.08 -12.25
N SER A 165 5.20 -18.13 -12.02
CA SER A 165 5.46 -16.74 -12.36
C SER A 165 4.59 -15.79 -11.56
N ILE A 166 5.12 -14.56 -11.37
CA ILE A 166 4.40 -13.44 -10.77
C ILE A 166 4.45 -12.27 -11.76
N ARG A 167 3.29 -11.69 -12.07
CA ARG A 167 3.17 -10.56 -12.99
C ARG A 167 2.18 -9.55 -12.48
N SER A 168 2.53 -8.25 -12.57
CA SER A 168 1.52 -7.20 -12.42
C SER A 168 0.62 -7.14 -13.65
N PHE A 169 -0.61 -6.69 -13.49
CA PHE A 169 -1.55 -6.55 -14.59
C PHE A 169 -2.44 -5.31 -14.45
N ASN A 170 -2.91 -4.84 -15.60
CA ASN A 170 -3.81 -3.70 -15.67
C ASN A 170 -5.25 -4.14 -15.37
N ILE A 171 -5.94 -3.42 -14.47
CA ILE A 171 -7.29 -3.75 -14.01
C ILE A 171 -8.37 -3.60 -15.07
N GLU A 172 -8.21 -2.66 -16.02
CA GLU A 172 -9.19 -2.40 -17.07
C GLU A 172 -9.09 -3.42 -18.21
N THR A 173 -7.86 -3.70 -18.67
CA THR A 173 -7.60 -4.61 -19.79
C THR A 173 -7.40 -6.05 -19.37
N GLN A 174 -7.12 -6.31 -18.09
CA GLN A 174 -6.75 -7.61 -17.51
C GLN A 174 -5.48 -8.23 -18.14
N LEU A 175 -4.69 -7.42 -18.86
CA LEU A 175 -3.43 -7.85 -19.48
C LEU A 175 -2.26 -7.67 -18.54
N SER A 176 -1.35 -8.65 -18.54
CA SER A 176 -0.10 -8.58 -17.76
C SER A 176 0.81 -7.50 -18.32
N GLU A 177 1.45 -6.73 -17.42
CA GLU A 177 2.34 -5.63 -17.77
C GLU A 177 3.80 -5.97 -17.48
N GLN A 178 4.14 -6.32 -16.24
CA GLN A 178 5.52 -6.54 -15.82
C GLN A 178 5.67 -7.88 -15.07
N LYS A 179 6.77 -8.59 -15.30
CA LYS A 179 7.17 -9.78 -14.56
C LYS A 179 7.96 -9.35 -13.31
N HIS A 180 7.68 -10.02 -12.18
CA HIS A 180 8.37 -9.86 -10.91
C HIS A 180 9.06 -11.16 -10.50
N PRO A 181 10.16 -11.06 -9.75
CA PRO A 181 10.92 -12.23 -9.28
C PRO A 181 10.20 -13.03 -8.20
#